data_f537be5426d55e7ad73c6b45e8667eed
#
_entry.id   f537be5426d55e7ad73c6b45e8667eed
#
_cell.length_a   1.000
_cell.length_b   1.000
_cell.length_c   1.000
_cell.angle_alpha   90.00
_cell.angle_beta   90.00
_cell.angle_gamma   90.00
#
_symmetry.space_group_name_H-M   'P 1'
#
loop_
_entity.id
_entity.type
_entity.pdbx_description
1 polymer ?
#
loop_
_entity_poly.entity_id
_entity_poly.type
_entity_poly.pdbx_seq_one_letter_code
_entity_poly.pdbx_strand_id
1 'polypeptide(L)'
;MKRLTSFFIAFIFCCNLFAQDTLKVGVMLPLHKIDGDGKRMLEYYRGLLLGIEDLKKQGKNITVHAWNMPANGDARTVLVREGASNCNIIFGPLYSKYVNLMADFCKAYNIKLVIPFSITGDHVDHYSNIYQVYQPQSWIDETTVQRIMINFTGYHPVIVNCNDTLSKKGSFTNMLRQAYETRGIQYNITNVQNPDDTFEKAFSTKRKNLVILNSGRSPELTKVITKLDTLKAHNPEMEITMFGYNEWLMYAKYNKANFEKYNVHLPSNYYHNENGKQVQALQDRYFRNFHENMQYALPRFAITGYDHAMYFLGHSTRWLQTPLDFEKVPGGGYRNKAFYLIHYKPTGGVEAVKY
;
A
#
# COMPACT_ATOMS: atom_id res chain seq x y z
N MET A 1 74.01 -26.54 32.81
CA MET A 1 73.65 -25.84 31.56
C MET A 1 72.32 -26.40 31.07
N LYS A 2 71.23 -25.71 31.29
CA LYS A 2 69.88 -26.09 30.83
C LYS A 2 69.51 -25.13 29.71
N ARG A 3 69.32 -25.64 28.50
CA ARG A 3 68.85 -24.86 27.35
C ARG A 3 67.35 -24.74 27.45
N LEU A 4 66.85 -23.48 27.55
CA LEU A 4 65.45 -23.13 27.38
C LEU A 4 65.19 -22.99 25.88
N THR A 5 64.38 -23.85 25.33
CA THR A 5 63.81 -23.70 23.97
C THR A 5 62.47 -22.97 24.08
N SER A 6 62.44 -21.70 23.65
CA SER A 6 61.21 -20.93 23.52
C SER A 6 60.42 -21.35 22.28
N PHE A 7 59.25 -21.92 22.48
CA PHE A 7 58.28 -22.18 21.40
C PHE A 7 57.50 -20.89 21.12
N PHE A 8 57.74 -20.30 19.96
CA PHE A 8 56.94 -19.20 19.45
C PHE A 8 55.72 -19.80 18.72
N ILE A 9 54.57 -19.82 19.35
CA ILE A 9 53.29 -20.17 18.69
C ILE A 9 52.80 -18.91 17.98
N ALA A 10 53.01 -18.87 16.65
CA ALA A 10 52.37 -17.86 15.78
C ALA A 10 50.88 -18.20 15.65
N PHE A 11 50.03 -17.46 16.35
CA PHE A 11 48.58 -17.53 16.20
C PHE A 11 48.24 -16.81 14.88
N ILE A 12 48.13 -17.55 13.77
CA ILE A 12 47.62 -17.02 12.50
C ILE A 12 46.10 -16.85 12.69
N PHE A 13 45.69 -15.65 13.00
CA PHE A 13 44.32 -15.25 12.88
C PHE A 13 43.96 -15.22 11.38
N CYS A 14 43.46 -16.33 10.84
CA CYS A 14 42.76 -16.33 9.55
C CYS A 14 41.47 -15.52 9.72
N CYS A 15 41.54 -14.23 9.50
CA CYS A 15 40.35 -13.46 9.17
C CYS A 15 39.80 -14.02 7.86
N ASN A 16 38.84 -14.93 7.99
CA ASN A 16 37.97 -15.25 6.87
C ASN A 16 37.20 -13.98 6.55
N LEU A 17 37.75 -13.13 5.69
CA LEU A 17 37.03 -12.13 4.94
C LEU A 17 36.06 -12.90 4.04
N PHE A 18 34.91 -13.29 4.55
CA PHE A 18 33.79 -13.64 3.71
C PHE A 18 33.51 -12.39 2.87
N ALA A 19 33.98 -12.39 1.63
CA ALA A 19 33.55 -11.40 0.65
C ALA A 19 32.04 -11.54 0.58
N GLN A 20 31.34 -10.62 1.24
CA GLN A 20 29.89 -10.59 1.22
C GLN A 20 29.48 -10.33 -0.24
N ASP A 21 28.82 -11.32 -0.86
CA ASP A 21 28.39 -11.23 -2.25
C ASP A 21 27.64 -9.90 -2.47
N THR A 22 28.07 -9.16 -3.49
CA THR A 22 27.46 -7.88 -3.84
C THR A 22 26.03 -8.10 -4.36
N LEU A 23 25.04 -7.61 -3.66
CA LEU A 23 23.65 -7.65 -4.11
C LEU A 23 23.44 -6.61 -5.24
N LYS A 24 23.15 -7.09 -6.45
CA LYS A 24 22.98 -6.27 -7.64
C LYS A 24 21.49 -5.97 -7.85
N VAL A 25 21.13 -4.70 -7.75
CA VAL A 25 19.77 -4.20 -7.82
C VAL A 25 19.54 -3.46 -9.13
N GLY A 26 18.51 -3.86 -9.87
CA GLY A 26 18.03 -3.16 -11.06
C GLY A 26 16.79 -2.32 -10.76
N VAL A 27 16.66 -1.17 -11.41
CA VAL A 27 15.44 -0.35 -11.40
C VAL A 27 15.06 -0.05 -12.84
N MET A 28 13.90 -0.56 -13.28
CA MET A 28 13.38 -0.40 -14.65
C MET A 28 12.01 0.25 -14.60
N LEU A 29 12.00 1.57 -14.48
CA LEU A 29 10.83 2.42 -14.31
C LEU A 29 10.96 3.67 -15.20
N PRO A 30 9.88 4.43 -15.49
CA PRO A 30 10.01 5.73 -16.13
C PRO A 30 10.70 6.71 -15.20
N LEU A 31 12.01 6.95 -15.42
CA LEU A 31 12.86 7.78 -14.57
C LEU A 31 13.16 9.12 -15.27
N HIS A 32 12.17 9.98 -15.36
CA HIS A 32 12.29 11.29 -16.01
C HIS A 32 11.37 12.34 -15.35
N LYS A 33 11.52 13.61 -15.73
CA LYS A 33 10.71 14.73 -15.20
C LYS A 33 9.65 15.26 -16.20
N ILE A 34 9.44 14.56 -17.32
CA ILE A 34 8.60 15.05 -18.42
C ILE A 34 7.11 14.99 -18.04
N ASP A 35 6.67 13.89 -17.45
CA ASP A 35 5.28 13.67 -17.09
C ASP A 35 5.09 13.26 -15.61
N GLY A 36 3.85 13.04 -15.21
CA GLY A 36 3.49 12.66 -13.84
C GLY A 36 4.02 11.29 -13.44
N ASP A 37 4.03 10.32 -14.35
CA ASP A 37 4.53 8.98 -14.08
C ASP A 37 6.04 9.00 -13.84
N GLY A 38 6.76 9.69 -14.71
CA GLY A 38 8.21 9.84 -14.56
C GLY A 38 8.59 10.54 -13.26
N LYS A 39 7.90 11.64 -12.91
CA LYS A 39 8.14 12.36 -11.65
C LYS A 39 7.89 11.48 -10.42
N ARG A 40 6.79 10.70 -10.40
CA ARG A 40 6.45 9.78 -9.31
C ARG A 40 7.47 8.67 -9.17
N MET A 41 7.88 8.06 -10.28
CA MET A 41 8.84 6.95 -10.26
C MET A 41 10.26 7.42 -9.94
N LEU A 42 10.64 8.64 -10.34
CA LEU A 42 11.88 9.24 -9.90
C LEU A 42 11.91 9.47 -8.39
N GLU A 43 10.80 9.92 -7.81
CA GLU A 43 10.66 10.05 -6.36
C GLU A 43 10.74 8.71 -5.65
N TYR A 44 10.05 7.67 -6.15
CA TYR A 44 10.16 6.31 -5.66
C TYR A 44 11.62 5.80 -5.68
N TYR A 45 12.31 5.97 -6.80
CA TYR A 45 13.72 5.58 -6.95
C TYR A 45 14.63 6.28 -5.94
N ARG A 46 14.44 7.58 -5.72
CA ARG A 46 15.17 8.34 -4.71
C ARG A 46 14.93 7.79 -3.30
N GLY A 47 13.70 7.44 -2.97
CA GLY A 47 13.37 6.76 -1.71
C GLY A 47 14.06 5.41 -1.56
N LEU A 48 14.08 4.61 -2.64
CA LEU A 48 14.80 3.33 -2.69
C LEU A 48 16.30 3.53 -2.40
N LEU A 49 16.91 4.57 -2.99
CA LEU A 49 18.33 4.91 -2.74
C LEU A 49 18.59 5.27 -1.29
N LEU A 50 17.68 6.01 -0.62
CA LEU A 50 17.82 6.34 0.80
C LEU A 50 17.78 5.07 1.69
N GLY A 51 16.91 4.11 1.35
CA GLY A 51 16.89 2.82 2.05
C GLY A 51 18.16 2.00 1.81
N ILE A 52 18.66 1.99 0.58
CA ILE A 52 19.92 1.32 0.23
C ILE A 52 21.11 1.97 0.95
N GLU A 53 21.13 3.30 1.08
CA GLU A 53 22.14 4.01 1.86
C GLU A 53 22.18 3.52 3.32
N ASP A 54 21.01 3.37 3.95
CA ASP A 54 20.92 2.86 5.32
C ASP A 54 21.40 1.41 5.43
N LEU A 55 21.06 0.58 4.46
CA LEU A 55 21.54 -0.80 4.41
C LEU A 55 23.06 -0.90 4.21
N LYS A 56 23.65 0.00 3.40
CA LYS A 56 25.12 0.10 3.25
C LYS A 56 25.79 0.52 4.55
N LYS A 57 25.20 1.47 5.30
CA LYS A 57 25.69 1.83 6.64
C LYS A 57 25.61 0.68 7.64
N GLN A 58 24.71 -0.29 7.42
CA GLN A 58 24.61 -1.54 8.18
C GLN A 58 25.57 -2.64 7.68
N GLY A 59 26.47 -2.33 6.74
CA GLY A 59 27.48 -3.23 6.22
C GLY A 59 27.05 -4.05 4.99
N LYS A 60 25.86 -3.82 4.42
CA LYS A 60 25.45 -4.54 3.20
C LYS A 60 26.18 -4.02 1.97
N ASN A 61 26.68 -4.92 1.14
CA ASN A 61 27.29 -4.57 -0.13
C ASN A 61 26.21 -4.61 -1.25
N ILE A 62 25.79 -3.44 -1.73
CA ILE A 62 24.70 -3.29 -2.71
C ILE A 62 25.15 -2.38 -3.84
N THR A 63 24.97 -2.83 -5.08
CA THR A 63 25.13 -1.99 -6.28
C THR A 63 23.77 -1.77 -6.93
N VAL A 64 23.56 -0.59 -7.52
CA VAL A 64 22.29 -0.21 -8.16
C VAL A 64 22.54 0.23 -9.58
N HIS A 65 21.78 -0.34 -10.51
CA HIS A 65 21.67 0.09 -11.89
C HIS A 65 20.25 0.54 -12.18
N ALA A 66 20.09 1.73 -12.74
CA ALA A 66 18.78 2.29 -13.07
C ALA A 66 18.66 2.57 -14.56
N TRP A 67 17.60 2.09 -15.17
CA TRP A 67 17.30 2.28 -16.58
C TRP A 67 15.92 2.95 -16.74
N ASN A 68 15.89 4.01 -17.50
CA ASN A 68 14.63 4.68 -17.84
C ASN A 68 13.80 3.81 -18.80
N MET A 69 12.59 3.46 -18.39
CA MET A 69 11.64 2.67 -19.18
C MET A 69 10.33 3.45 -19.35
N PRO A 70 10.25 4.37 -20.32
CA PRO A 70 9.06 5.20 -20.54
C PRO A 70 7.89 4.39 -21.12
N ALA A 71 6.68 4.97 -21.03
CA ALA A 71 5.45 4.34 -21.52
C ALA A 71 5.50 3.93 -23.00
N ASN A 72 6.12 4.74 -23.84
CA ASN A 72 6.19 4.53 -25.30
C ASN A 72 7.55 3.95 -25.76
N GLY A 73 8.37 3.44 -24.83
CA GLY A 73 9.65 2.81 -25.15
C GLY A 73 9.51 1.33 -25.57
N ASP A 74 10.57 0.80 -26.20
CA ASP A 74 10.73 -0.65 -26.34
C ASP A 74 11.51 -1.19 -25.15
N ALA A 75 10.84 -1.98 -24.30
CA ALA A 75 11.46 -2.57 -23.12
C ALA A 75 12.63 -3.51 -23.47
N ARG A 76 12.66 -4.10 -24.68
CA ARG A 76 13.77 -4.94 -25.14
C ARG A 76 15.09 -4.19 -25.15
N THR A 77 15.07 -2.92 -25.58
CA THR A 77 16.27 -2.06 -25.60
C THR A 77 16.86 -1.82 -24.22
N VAL A 78 16.03 -1.90 -23.16
CA VAL A 78 16.45 -1.77 -21.76
C VAL A 78 17.02 -3.10 -21.25
N LEU A 79 16.38 -4.23 -21.59
CA LEU A 79 16.78 -5.56 -21.12
C LEU A 79 18.14 -6.02 -21.67
N VAL A 80 18.56 -5.53 -22.84
CA VAL A 80 19.89 -5.83 -23.42
C VAL A 80 21.00 -4.90 -22.91
N ARG A 81 20.70 -3.96 -22.02
CA ARG A 81 21.72 -3.07 -21.45
C ARG A 81 22.68 -3.85 -20.56
N GLU A 82 23.95 -3.40 -20.55
CA GLU A 82 24.95 -3.98 -19.70
C GLU A 82 24.51 -4.02 -18.23
N GLY A 83 24.73 -5.16 -17.59
CA GLY A 83 24.39 -5.41 -16.19
C GLY A 83 22.94 -5.82 -15.92
N ALA A 84 22.00 -5.69 -16.89
CA ALA A 84 20.60 -6.07 -16.67
C ALA A 84 20.43 -7.55 -16.30
N SER A 85 21.08 -8.45 -17.04
CA SER A 85 21.06 -9.92 -16.78
C SER A 85 21.82 -10.34 -15.52
N ASN A 86 22.63 -9.45 -14.95
CA ASN A 86 23.44 -9.75 -13.77
C ASN A 86 22.77 -9.30 -12.45
N CYS A 87 21.57 -8.72 -12.51
CA CYS A 87 20.83 -8.32 -11.33
C CYS A 87 20.35 -9.54 -10.51
N ASN A 88 20.31 -9.39 -9.20
CA ASN A 88 19.67 -10.37 -8.31
C ASN A 88 18.17 -10.06 -8.14
N ILE A 89 17.82 -8.77 -8.22
CA ILE A 89 16.46 -8.26 -8.07
C ILE A 89 16.27 -7.04 -8.99
N ILE A 90 15.08 -6.94 -9.61
CA ILE A 90 14.67 -5.79 -10.42
C ILE A 90 13.36 -5.23 -9.87
N PHE A 91 13.31 -3.90 -9.66
CA PHE A 91 12.10 -3.15 -9.32
C PHE A 91 11.52 -2.52 -10.58
N GLY A 92 10.29 -2.90 -10.91
CA GLY A 92 9.57 -2.53 -12.12
C GLY A 92 8.79 -3.71 -12.70
N PRO A 93 8.10 -3.53 -13.83
CA PRO A 93 7.81 -2.27 -14.50
C PRO A 93 6.69 -1.46 -13.82
N LEU A 94 6.43 -0.23 -14.33
CA LEU A 94 5.24 0.52 -13.98
C LEU A 94 4.04 0.09 -14.84
N TYR A 95 4.28 -0.25 -16.10
CA TYR A 95 3.22 -0.49 -17.08
C TYR A 95 2.97 -1.98 -17.31
N SER A 96 1.70 -2.41 -17.22
CA SER A 96 1.29 -3.82 -17.35
C SER A 96 1.76 -4.47 -18.64
N LYS A 97 1.79 -3.73 -19.76
CA LYS A 97 2.24 -4.23 -21.06
C LYS A 97 3.68 -4.76 -21.10
N TYR A 98 4.52 -4.37 -20.14
CA TYR A 98 5.92 -4.83 -20.06
C TYR A 98 6.12 -6.02 -19.11
N VAL A 99 5.08 -6.41 -18.36
CA VAL A 99 5.23 -7.40 -17.28
C VAL A 99 5.67 -8.75 -17.83
N ASN A 100 4.99 -9.29 -18.85
CA ASN A 100 5.34 -10.60 -19.41
C ASN A 100 6.79 -10.64 -19.91
N LEU A 101 7.17 -9.64 -20.71
CA LEU A 101 8.54 -9.56 -21.24
C LEU A 101 9.60 -9.50 -20.14
N MET A 102 9.36 -8.69 -19.10
CA MET A 102 10.27 -8.59 -17.97
C MET A 102 10.28 -9.86 -17.11
N ALA A 103 9.12 -10.48 -16.92
CA ALA A 103 9.02 -11.72 -16.15
C ALA A 103 9.76 -12.87 -16.83
N ASP A 104 9.63 -13.01 -18.15
CA ASP A 104 10.36 -14.00 -18.96
C ASP A 104 11.87 -13.76 -18.88
N PHE A 105 12.32 -12.51 -19.07
CA PHE A 105 13.72 -12.14 -18.90
C PHE A 105 14.24 -12.47 -17.49
N CYS A 106 13.54 -12.02 -16.47
CA CYS A 106 13.93 -12.26 -15.09
C CYS A 106 13.95 -13.76 -14.74
N LYS A 107 13.03 -14.54 -15.29
CA LYS A 107 12.99 -15.99 -15.13
C LYS A 107 14.22 -16.67 -15.79
N ALA A 108 14.58 -16.24 -16.99
CA ALA A 108 15.73 -16.79 -17.72
C ALA A 108 17.07 -16.57 -16.98
N TYR A 109 17.20 -15.45 -16.26
CA TYR A 109 18.42 -15.10 -15.53
C TYR A 109 18.30 -15.28 -14.00
N ASN A 110 17.26 -15.97 -13.51
CA ASN A 110 17.01 -16.22 -12.10
C ASN A 110 16.94 -14.93 -11.25
N ILE A 111 16.30 -13.90 -11.78
CA ILE A 111 16.17 -12.59 -11.16
C ILE A 111 14.80 -12.49 -10.48
N LYS A 112 14.75 -11.98 -9.26
CA LYS A 112 13.51 -11.62 -8.57
C LYS A 112 12.93 -10.35 -9.20
N LEU A 113 11.67 -10.40 -9.67
CA LEU A 113 10.96 -9.26 -10.24
C LEU A 113 9.96 -8.69 -9.24
N VAL A 114 10.22 -7.50 -8.72
CA VAL A 114 9.29 -6.77 -7.83
C VAL A 114 8.47 -5.78 -8.64
N ILE A 115 7.16 -5.96 -8.66
CA ILE A 115 6.22 -5.02 -9.29
C ILE A 115 5.72 -4.07 -8.20
N PRO A 116 6.23 -2.82 -8.14
CA PRO A 116 6.06 -1.95 -6.99
C PRO A 116 4.69 -1.27 -6.90
N PHE A 117 3.92 -1.23 -7.99
CA PHE A 117 2.61 -0.57 -8.07
C PHE A 117 1.57 -1.45 -8.74
N SER A 118 0.33 -0.93 -8.81
CA SER A 118 -0.78 -1.66 -9.43
C SER A 118 -0.53 -1.94 -10.91
N ILE A 119 -0.83 -3.17 -11.31
CA ILE A 119 -0.85 -3.62 -12.70
C ILE A 119 -2.20 -4.26 -13.00
N THR A 120 -2.56 -4.30 -14.27
CA THR A 120 -3.70 -5.09 -14.76
C THR A 120 -3.23 -6.47 -15.17
N GLY A 121 -4.07 -7.50 -14.98
CA GLY A 121 -3.80 -8.88 -15.33
C GLY A 121 -3.43 -9.76 -14.15
N ASP A 122 -3.28 -11.03 -14.43
CA ASP A 122 -3.05 -12.16 -13.50
C ASP A 122 -1.60 -12.68 -13.56
N HIS A 123 -0.65 -11.84 -13.95
CA HIS A 123 0.73 -12.22 -14.20
C HIS A 123 1.38 -12.98 -13.02
N VAL A 124 1.05 -12.59 -11.78
CA VAL A 124 1.57 -13.25 -10.59
C VAL A 124 1.15 -14.71 -10.50
N ASP A 125 0.03 -15.10 -11.12
CA ASP A 125 -0.48 -16.46 -11.10
C ASP A 125 0.30 -17.39 -12.07
N HIS A 126 1.06 -16.82 -13.01
CA HIS A 126 1.78 -17.55 -14.06
C HIS A 126 3.30 -17.49 -13.97
N TYR A 127 3.86 -16.54 -13.21
CA TYR A 127 5.29 -16.29 -13.11
C TYR A 127 5.82 -16.44 -11.69
N SER A 128 6.59 -17.48 -11.43
CA SER A 128 7.10 -17.85 -10.09
C SER A 128 8.10 -16.85 -9.50
N ASN A 129 8.67 -15.96 -10.31
CA ASN A 129 9.68 -14.98 -9.94
C ASN A 129 9.11 -13.57 -9.67
N ILE A 130 7.79 -13.37 -9.86
CA ILE A 130 7.11 -12.09 -9.58
C ILE A 130 6.80 -11.93 -8.09
N TYR A 131 7.05 -10.73 -7.57
CA TYR A 131 6.57 -10.22 -6.29
C TYR A 131 5.65 -9.03 -6.55
N GLN A 132 4.33 -9.24 -6.48
CA GLN A 132 3.33 -8.22 -6.70
C GLN A 132 3.00 -7.51 -5.39
N VAL A 133 3.33 -6.21 -5.29
CA VAL A 133 3.15 -5.43 -4.06
C VAL A 133 1.69 -5.04 -3.83
N TYR A 134 1.01 -4.51 -4.86
CA TYR A 134 -0.40 -4.12 -4.73
C TYR A 134 -1.32 -5.25 -5.16
N GLN A 135 -2.30 -5.53 -4.32
CA GLN A 135 -3.33 -6.54 -4.57
C GLN A 135 -4.31 -6.06 -5.66
N PRO A 136 -4.92 -6.98 -6.43
CA PRO A 136 -6.06 -6.66 -7.26
C PRO A 136 -7.21 -6.07 -6.44
N GLN A 137 -7.96 -5.13 -7.00
CA GLN A 137 -9.08 -4.49 -6.29
C GLN A 137 -10.14 -5.51 -5.85
N SER A 138 -10.41 -6.53 -6.65
CA SER A 138 -11.33 -7.62 -6.29
C SER A 138 -10.92 -8.32 -5.00
N TRP A 139 -9.63 -8.63 -4.85
CA TRP A 139 -9.11 -9.26 -3.64
C TRP A 139 -9.27 -8.36 -2.40
N ILE A 140 -9.01 -7.05 -2.55
CA ILE A 140 -9.21 -6.07 -1.47
C ILE A 140 -10.69 -6.01 -1.10
N ASP A 141 -11.58 -5.95 -2.08
CA ASP A 141 -13.02 -5.87 -1.86
C ASP A 141 -13.53 -7.12 -1.13
N GLU A 142 -13.16 -8.31 -1.59
CA GLU A 142 -13.53 -9.57 -0.95
C GLU A 142 -13.03 -9.67 0.50
N THR A 143 -11.75 -9.37 0.71
CA THR A 143 -11.16 -9.39 2.05
C THR A 143 -11.79 -8.34 2.96
N THR A 144 -12.10 -7.15 2.42
CA THR A 144 -12.79 -6.09 3.15
C THR A 144 -14.20 -6.51 3.57
N VAL A 145 -14.97 -7.14 2.68
CA VAL A 145 -16.30 -7.68 3.01
C VAL A 145 -16.20 -8.69 4.16
N GLN A 146 -15.24 -9.61 4.11
CA GLN A 146 -15.03 -10.58 5.21
C GLN A 146 -14.71 -9.85 6.53
N ARG A 147 -13.88 -8.80 6.51
CA ARG A 147 -13.53 -8.02 7.71
C ARG A 147 -14.73 -7.24 8.25
N ILE A 148 -15.58 -6.69 7.38
CA ILE A 148 -16.84 -6.06 7.81
C ILE A 148 -17.71 -7.07 8.56
N MET A 149 -17.87 -8.28 8.02
CA MET A 149 -18.67 -9.33 8.67
C MET A 149 -18.17 -9.70 10.07
N ILE A 150 -16.86 -9.65 10.29
CA ILE A 150 -16.24 -10.00 11.58
C ILE A 150 -16.30 -8.80 12.54
N ASN A 151 -15.82 -7.64 12.10
CA ASN A 151 -15.55 -6.51 12.97
C ASN A 151 -16.83 -5.75 13.37
N PHE A 152 -17.90 -5.82 12.56
CA PHE A 152 -19.14 -5.10 12.78
C PHE A 152 -20.33 -6.03 13.04
N THR A 153 -20.07 -7.18 13.65
CA THR A 153 -21.12 -8.10 14.09
C THR A 153 -22.08 -7.38 15.04
N GLY A 154 -23.39 -7.53 14.80
CA GLY A 154 -24.46 -6.89 15.60
C GLY A 154 -24.80 -5.45 15.22
N TYR A 155 -24.03 -4.82 14.36
CA TYR A 155 -24.41 -3.53 13.79
C TYR A 155 -25.63 -3.67 12.86
N HIS A 156 -26.35 -2.56 12.68
CA HIS A 156 -27.38 -2.43 11.65
C HIS A 156 -26.75 -1.81 10.40
N PRO A 157 -26.58 -2.57 9.29
CA PRO A 157 -25.98 -2.02 8.09
C PRO A 157 -26.98 -1.12 7.35
N VAL A 158 -26.48 0.05 6.91
CA VAL A 158 -27.23 1.01 6.08
C VAL A 158 -26.40 1.34 4.85
N ILE A 159 -26.88 0.97 3.68
CA ILE A 159 -26.24 1.29 2.40
C ILE A 159 -26.86 2.56 1.86
N VAL A 160 -26.03 3.58 1.63
CA VAL A 160 -26.49 4.87 1.08
C VAL A 160 -26.21 4.93 -0.41
N ASN A 161 -27.27 4.99 -1.22
CA ASN A 161 -27.17 5.24 -2.65
C ASN A 161 -26.95 6.73 -2.89
N CYS A 162 -25.80 7.07 -3.44
CA CYS A 162 -25.40 8.45 -3.74
C CYS A 162 -25.82 8.94 -5.14
N ASN A 163 -26.42 8.08 -5.97
CA ASN A 163 -26.75 8.35 -7.38
C ASN A 163 -25.53 8.81 -8.21
N ASP A 164 -24.35 8.32 -7.87
CA ASP A 164 -23.08 8.70 -8.50
C ASP A 164 -22.77 7.76 -9.64
N THR A 165 -23.04 8.18 -10.87
CA THR A 165 -22.76 7.41 -12.10
C THR A 165 -21.27 7.29 -12.42
N LEU A 166 -20.42 8.10 -11.81
CA LEU A 166 -18.97 8.07 -12.01
C LEU A 166 -18.25 7.14 -11.02
N SER A 167 -18.94 6.70 -9.98
CA SER A 167 -18.39 5.79 -8.97
C SER A 167 -18.44 4.34 -9.44
N LYS A 168 -17.37 3.60 -9.13
CA LYS A 168 -17.30 2.13 -9.32
C LYS A 168 -17.57 1.34 -8.02
N LYS A 169 -17.97 2.02 -6.93
CA LYS A 169 -18.17 1.37 -5.62
C LYS A 169 -19.49 0.59 -5.53
N GLY A 170 -20.35 0.68 -6.55
CA GLY A 170 -21.54 -0.16 -6.67
C GLY A 170 -21.24 -1.65 -6.68
N SER A 171 -20.14 -2.10 -7.29
CA SER A 171 -19.70 -3.50 -7.28
C SER A 171 -19.38 -3.97 -5.85
N PHE A 172 -18.65 -3.17 -5.08
CA PHE A 172 -18.34 -3.47 -3.68
C PHE A 172 -19.61 -3.56 -2.81
N THR A 173 -20.51 -2.58 -2.92
CA THR A 173 -21.76 -2.60 -2.15
C THR A 173 -22.68 -3.75 -2.55
N ASN A 174 -22.69 -4.17 -3.81
CA ASN A 174 -23.41 -5.35 -4.26
C ASN A 174 -22.83 -6.65 -3.66
N MET A 175 -21.51 -6.80 -3.66
CA MET A 175 -20.82 -7.92 -3.00
C MET A 175 -21.15 -7.98 -1.50
N LEU A 176 -21.15 -6.83 -0.84
CA LEU A 176 -21.49 -6.72 0.58
C LEU A 176 -22.95 -7.11 0.85
N ARG A 177 -23.89 -6.67 0.00
CA ARG A 177 -25.31 -7.09 0.09
C ARG A 177 -25.47 -8.59 -0.03
N GLN A 178 -24.84 -9.21 -1.04
CA GLN A 178 -24.86 -10.66 -1.22
C GLN A 178 -24.31 -11.39 0.03
N ALA A 179 -23.24 -10.85 0.63
CA ALA A 179 -22.67 -11.43 1.86
C ALA A 179 -23.62 -11.30 3.05
N TYR A 180 -24.39 -10.21 3.18
CA TYR A 180 -25.42 -10.04 4.19
C TYR A 180 -26.58 -11.01 3.97
N GLU A 181 -27.08 -11.10 2.75
CA GLU A 181 -28.18 -11.98 2.35
C GLU A 181 -27.85 -13.45 2.62
N THR A 182 -26.64 -13.89 2.22
CA THR A 182 -26.16 -15.28 2.45
C THR A 182 -26.11 -15.62 3.93
N ARG A 183 -25.88 -14.65 4.82
CA ARG A 183 -25.80 -14.84 6.28
C ARG A 183 -27.10 -14.51 7.01
N GLY A 184 -28.17 -14.16 6.30
CA GLY A 184 -29.44 -13.75 6.91
C GLY A 184 -29.37 -12.45 7.71
N ILE A 185 -28.39 -11.58 7.43
CA ILE A 185 -28.21 -10.29 8.10
C ILE A 185 -29.12 -9.26 7.43
N GLN A 186 -30.05 -8.71 8.20
CA GLN A 186 -30.94 -7.65 7.72
C GLN A 186 -30.18 -6.34 7.59
N TYR A 187 -30.33 -5.66 6.46
CA TYR A 187 -29.76 -4.36 6.16
C TYR A 187 -30.82 -3.45 5.50
N ASN A 188 -30.60 -2.15 5.55
CA ASN A 188 -31.46 -1.17 4.87
C ASN A 188 -30.69 -0.44 3.77
N ILE A 189 -31.44 0.05 2.78
CA ILE A 189 -30.92 0.93 1.72
C ILE A 189 -31.70 2.23 1.79
N THR A 190 -30.98 3.35 1.73
CA THR A 190 -31.57 4.68 1.59
C THR A 190 -30.89 5.45 0.46
N ASN A 191 -31.46 6.57 0.08
CA ASN A 191 -30.89 7.43 -0.97
C ASN A 191 -30.53 8.79 -0.37
N VAL A 192 -29.36 9.31 -0.74
CA VAL A 192 -28.91 10.64 -0.26
C VAL A 192 -29.86 11.79 -0.64
N GLN A 193 -30.65 11.62 -1.70
CA GLN A 193 -31.62 12.61 -2.17
C GLN A 193 -32.98 12.51 -1.48
N ASN A 194 -33.21 11.45 -0.69
CA ASN A 194 -34.47 11.33 0.05
C ASN A 194 -34.67 12.52 1.01
N PRO A 195 -35.92 12.95 1.25
CA PRO A 195 -36.23 13.81 2.38
C PRO A 195 -35.70 13.25 3.70
N ASP A 196 -35.42 14.11 4.67
CA ASP A 196 -34.76 13.69 5.93
C ASP A 196 -35.55 12.63 6.68
N ASP A 197 -36.86 12.77 6.78
CA ASP A 197 -37.75 11.79 7.42
C ASP A 197 -37.70 10.40 6.75
N THR A 198 -37.55 10.35 5.44
CA THR A 198 -37.42 9.11 4.67
C THR A 198 -36.01 8.54 4.79
N PHE A 199 -34.99 9.39 4.79
CA PHE A 199 -33.60 8.98 4.99
C PHE A 199 -33.41 8.33 6.37
N GLU A 200 -33.97 8.93 7.42
CA GLU A 200 -33.89 8.49 8.82
C GLU A 200 -34.51 7.11 9.06
N LYS A 201 -35.59 6.75 8.35
CA LYS A 201 -36.26 5.43 8.49
C LYS A 201 -35.35 4.24 8.18
N ALA A 202 -34.24 4.45 7.49
CA ALA A 202 -33.28 3.39 7.22
C ALA A 202 -32.41 3.03 8.44
N PHE A 203 -32.38 3.86 9.46
CA PHE A 203 -31.49 3.70 10.60
C PHE A 203 -32.19 3.04 11.81
N SER A 204 -31.40 2.31 12.58
CA SER A 204 -31.85 1.68 13.82
C SER A 204 -31.64 2.61 15.01
N THR A 205 -32.68 2.78 15.84
CA THR A 205 -32.56 3.46 17.15
C THR A 205 -32.11 2.51 18.27
N LYS A 206 -32.03 1.19 17.99
CA LYS A 206 -31.71 0.15 18.98
C LYS A 206 -30.33 -0.45 18.82
N ARG A 207 -29.75 -0.34 17.64
CA ARG A 207 -28.44 -0.92 17.29
C ARG A 207 -27.51 0.16 16.76
N LYS A 208 -26.21 -0.03 16.92
CA LYS A 208 -25.19 0.79 16.23
C LYS A 208 -25.38 0.65 14.73
N ASN A 209 -25.33 1.74 14.01
CA ASN A 209 -25.51 1.76 12.57
C ASN A 209 -24.13 1.72 11.87
N LEU A 210 -23.99 0.88 10.86
CA LEU A 210 -22.83 0.84 9.98
C LEU A 210 -23.23 1.41 8.61
N VAL A 211 -22.72 2.57 8.28
CA VAL A 211 -23.07 3.31 7.05
C VAL A 211 -22.04 3.09 5.98
N ILE A 212 -22.47 2.60 4.82
CA ILE A 212 -21.61 2.34 3.66
C ILE A 212 -22.19 3.08 2.44
N LEU A 213 -21.37 3.89 1.78
CA LEU A 213 -21.77 4.60 0.57
C LEU A 213 -21.44 3.78 -0.67
N ASN A 214 -22.24 3.89 -1.74
CA ASN A 214 -21.87 3.36 -3.06
C ASN A 214 -21.01 4.33 -3.88
N SER A 215 -20.40 5.33 -3.23
CA SER A 215 -19.45 6.27 -3.82
C SER A 215 -18.28 6.54 -2.87
N GLY A 216 -17.07 6.63 -3.43
CA GLY A 216 -15.85 7.05 -2.71
C GLY A 216 -15.52 8.53 -2.91
N ARG A 217 -16.36 9.31 -3.60
CA ARG A 217 -16.07 10.67 -4.03
C ARG A 217 -16.44 11.70 -2.96
N SER A 218 -15.65 12.79 -2.88
CA SER A 218 -15.81 13.84 -1.89
C SER A 218 -17.17 14.55 -1.90
N PRO A 219 -17.76 14.92 -3.07
CA PRO A 219 -19.06 15.58 -3.07
C PRO A 219 -20.16 14.73 -2.45
N GLU A 220 -20.19 13.45 -2.73
CA GLU A 220 -21.16 12.50 -2.20
C GLU A 220 -20.95 12.24 -0.72
N LEU A 221 -19.68 12.11 -0.30
CA LEU A 221 -19.32 12.00 1.11
C LEU A 221 -19.83 13.22 1.90
N THR A 222 -19.64 14.45 1.39
CA THR A 222 -20.11 15.67 2.05
C THR A 222 -21.64 15.68 2.19
N LYS A 223 -22.37 15.32 1.12
CA LYS A 223 -23.85 15.25 1.17
C LYS A 223 -24.32 14.25 2.24
N VAL A 224 -23.71 13.08 2.30
CA VAL A 224 -24.08 12.07 3.29
C VAL A 224 -23.74 12.53 4.70
N ILE A 225 -22.57 13.14 4.93
CA ILE A 225 -22.23 13.72 6.24
C ILE A 225 -23.27 14.75 6.68
N THR A 226 -23.70 15.64 5.79
CA THR A 226 -24.77 16.62 6.10
C THR A 226 -26.07 15.94 6.52
N LYS A 227 -26.49 14.89 5.81
CA LYS A 227 -27.67 14.09 6.19
C LYS A 227 -27.51 13.41 7.56
N LEU A 228 -26.33 12.86 7.83
CA LEU A 228 -26.04 12.24 9.13
C LEU A 228 -25.99 13.27 10.26
N ASP A 229 -25.56 14.52 9.99
CA ASP A 229 -25.55 15.61 10.94
C ASP A 229 -27.00 15.99 11.33
N THR A 230 -27.92 16.09 10.36
CA THR A 230 -29.36 16.29 10.62
C THR A 230 -29.94 15.14 11.43
N LEU A 231 -29.66 13.89 11.02
CA LEU A 231 -30.12 12.70 11.74
C LEU A 231 -29.65 12.68 13.20
N LYS A 232 -28.38 13.03 13.44
CA LYS A 232 -27.82 13.12 14.81
C LYS A 232 -28.43 14.27 15.62
N ALA A 233 -28.85 15.37 14.98
CA ALA A 233 -29.53 16.45 15.67
C ALA A 233 -30.92 16.02 16.17
N HIS A 234 -31.63 15.21 15.38
CA HIS A 234 -32.94 14.66 15.79
C HIS A 234 -32.80 13.47 16.76
N ASN A 235 -31.70 12.70 16.65
CA ASN A 235 -31.46 11.47 17.43
C ASN A 235 -30.05 11.49 18.05
N PRO A 236 -29.76 12.30 19.08
CA PRO A 236 -28.42 12.50 19.64
C PRO A 236 -27.75 11.21 20.11
N GLU A 237 -28.53 10.26 20.66
CA GLU A 237 -28.03 8.99 21.18
C GLU A 237 -27.74 7.93 20.10
N MET A 238 -28.12 8.19 18.85
CA MET A 238 -27.92 7.23 17.78
C MET A 238 -26.42 7.05 17.49
N GLU A 239 -25.92 5.83 17.63
CA GLU A 239 -24.54 5.49 17.29
C GLU A 239 -24.39 5.21 15.79
N ILE A 240 -23.48 5.95 15.13
CA ILE A 240 -23.20 5.84 13.70
C ILE A 240 -21.70 5.61 13.51
N THR A 241 -21.37 4.56 12.76
CA THR A 241 -20.04 4.24 12.27
C THR A 241 -20.08 4.27 10.75
N MET A 242 -19.16 4.96 10.08
CA MET A 242 -19.03 4.92 8.63
C MET A 242 -17.92 3.98 8.20
N PHE A 243 -18.16 3.21 7.17
CA PHE A 243 -17.12 2.43 6.49
C PHE A 243 -16.88 3.02 5.10
N GLY A 244 -15.66 3.49 4.89
CA GLY A 244 -15.28 4.24 3.69
C GLY A 244 -14.29 3.50 2.81
N TYR A 245 -13.58 4.25 2.01
CA TYR A 245 -12.65 3.78 0.98
C TYR A 245 -11.31 4.49 1.10
N ASN A 246 -10.24 3.89 0.57
CA ASN A 246 -8.91 4.47 0.62
C ASN A 246 -8.83 5.87 -0.02
N GLU A 247 -9.69 6.18 -1.00
CA GLU A 247 -9.78 7.50 -1.62
C GLU A 247 -10.10 8.60 -0.60
N TRP A 248 -10.78 8.25 0.51
CA TRP A 248 -11.10 9.22 1.57
C TRP A 248 -9.86 9.75 2.29
N LEU A 249 -8.73 9.04 2.22
CA LEU A 249 -7.45 9.56 2.74
C LEU A 249 -7.02 10.87 2.08
N MET A 250 -7.38 11.08 0.80
CA MET A 250 -7.12 12.33 0.09
C MET A 250 -7.91 13.51 0.69
N TYR A 251 -9.03 13.21 1.34
CA TYR A 251 -9.95 14.19 1.94
C TYR A 251 -9.78 14.29 3.46
N ALA A 252 -8.98 13.41 4.06
CA ALA A 252 -8.87 13.24 5.52
C ALA A 252 -8.46 14.53 6.23
N LYS A 253 -7.54 15.31 5.63
CA LYS A 253 -7.09 16.58 6.21
C LYS A 253 -8.26 17.56 6.47
N TYR A 254 -9.22 17.62 5.55
CA TYR A 254 -10.37 18.54 5.62
C TYR A 254 -11.57 17.94 6.35
N ASN A 255 -11.61 16.60 6.46
CA ASN A 255 -12.75 15.87 7.04
C ASN A 255 -12.40 15.19 8.37
N LYS A 256 -11.23 15.48 8.97
CA LYS A 256 -10.76 14.79 10.17
C LYS A 256 -11.80 14.78 11.29
N ALA A 257 -12.38 15.94 11.61
CA ALA A 257 -13.40 16.06 12.66
C ALA A 257 -14.64 15.21 12.36
N ASN A 258 -15.09 15.17 11.09
CA ASN A 258 -16.21 14.34 10.67
C ASN A 258 -15.87 12.86 10.72
N PHE A 259 -14.63 12.48 10.33
CA PHE A 259 -14.18 11.11 10.39
C PHE A 259 -14.09 10.60 11.83
N GLU A 260 -13.61 11.43 12.75
CA GLU A 260 -13.61 11.14 14.19
C GLU A 260 -15.05 11.07 14.72
N LYS A 261 -15.91 12.06 14.39
CA LYS A 261 -17.33 12.10 14.81
C LYS A 261 -18.11 10.85 14.41
N TYR A 262 -17.90 10.36 13.20
CA TYR A 262 -18.60 9.20 12.64
C TYR A 262 -17.79 7.91 12.71
N ASN A 263 -16.78 7.85 13.59
CA ASN A 263 -16.05 6.61 13.86
C ASN A 263 -15.63 5.90 12.57
N VAL A 264 -15.01 6.64 11.62
CA VAL A 264 -14.76 6.16 10.26
C VAL A 264 -13.71 5.05 10.24
N HIS A 265 -14.02 3.96 9.55
CA HIS A 265 -13.09 2.89 9.20
C HIS A 265 -12.92 2.83 7.69
N LEU A 266 -11.70 2.58 7.22
CA LEU A 266 -11.43 2.40 5.79
C LEU A 266 -10.24 1.47 5.53
N PRO A 267 -10.31 0.62 4.49
CA PRO A 267 -9.21 -0.22 4.07
C PRO A 267 -8.20 0.60 3.26
N SER A 268 -6.90 0.32 3.42
CA SER A 268 -5.87 0.95 2.60
C SER A 268 -4.62 0.10 2.48
N ASN A 269 -4.00 0.13 1.29
CA ASN A 269 -2.70 -0.51 1.04
C ASN A 269 -1.52 0.30 1.58
N TYR A 270 -1.78 1.46 2.15
CA TYR A 270 -0.76 2.34 2.70
C TYR A 270 -1.34 3.20 3.82
N TYR A 271 -0.52 3.48 4.79
CA TYR A 271 -0.77 4.51 5.80
C TYR A 271 0.56 4.96 6.39
N HIS A 272 0.78 6.25 6.50
CA HIS A 272 1.91 6.79 7.22
C HIS A 272 1.45 7.85 8.21
N ASN A 273 2.12 7.88 9.34
CA ASN A 273 1.92 8.95 10.32
C ASN A 273 2.80 10.15 9.93
N GLU A 274 2.20 11.20 9.36
CA GLU A 274 2.94 12.40 8.94
C GLU A 274 3.75 13.05 10.08
N ASN A 275 3.29 12.91 11.32
CA ASN A 275 3.96 13.43 12.51
C ASN A 275 4.95 12.42 13.13
N GLY A 276 5.12 11.26 12.53
CA GLY A 276 6.04 10.23 13.00
C GLY A 276 7.50 10.67 12.83
N LYS A 277 8.30 10.61 13.89
CA LYS A 277 9.72 11.03 13.87
C LYS A 277 10.53 10.41 12.73
N GLN A 278 10.28 9.14 12.42
CA GLN A 278 10.99 8.43 11.34
C GLN A 278 10.60 8.96 9.96
N VAL A 279 9.32 9.26 9.75
CA VAL A 279 8.81 9.83 8.49
C VAL A 279 9.38 11.24 8.31
N GLN A 280 9.35 12.08 9.34
CA GLN A 280 9.93 13.42 9.29
C GLN A 280 11.44 13.39 9.01
N ALA A 281 12.18 12.53 9.70
CA ALA A 281 13.62 12.36 9.47
C ALA A 281 13.93 11.91 8.04
N LEU A 282 13.10 11.04 7.45
CA LEU A 282 13.24 10.62 6.05
C LEU A 282 12.92 11.77 5.08
N GLN A 283 11.90 12.58 5.35
CA GLN A 283 11.56 13.76 4.55
C GLN A 283 12.68 14.80 4.56
N ASP A 284 13.24 15.10 5.73
CA ASP A 284 14.37 16.02 5.88
C ASP A 284 15.62 15.52 5.13
N ARG A 285 15.88 14.20 5.21
CA ARG A 285 17.02 13.59 4.49
C ARG A 285 16.78 13.62 2.99
N TYR A 286 15.55 13.37 2.54
CA TYR A 286 15.18 13.47 1.13
C TYR A 286 15.45 14.89 0.61
N PHE A 287 15.00 15.91 1.32
CA PHE A 287 15.26 17.30 0.95
C PHE A 287 16.76 17.63 0.89
N ARG A 288 17.53 17.22 1.92
CA ARG A 288 18.99 17.45 1.92
C ARG A 288 19.72 16.81 0.75
N ASN A 289 19.31 15.60 0.34
CA ASN A 289 20.01 14.86 -0.71
C ASN A 289 19.60 15.26 -2.12
N PHE A 290 18.35 15.69 -2.31
CA PHE A 290 17.81 15.95 -3.65
C PHE A 290 17.37 17.39 -3.90
N HIS A 291 17.43 18.26 -2.89
CA HIS A 291 17.01 19.67 -2.92
C HIS A 291 15.59 19.89 -3.44
N GLU A 292 14.73 18.90 -3.25
CA GLU A 292 13.31 18.89 -3.61
C GLU A 292 12.50 18.30 -2.45
N ASN A 293 11.28 18.79 -2.22
CA ASN A 293 10.36 18.17 -1.29
C ASN A 293 9.73 16.91 -1.91
N MET A 294 9.34 15.93 -1.08
CA MET A 294 8.49 14.84 -1.53
C MET A 294 7.16 15.38 -2.05
N GLN A 295 6.65 14.83 -3.15
CA GLN A 295 5.36 15.22 -3.71
C GLN A 295 4.23 14.97 -2.70
N TYR A 296 3.27 15.87 -2.65
CA TYR A 296 2.04 15.66 -1.90
C TYR A 296 1.14 14.67 -2.67
N ALA A 297 1.38 13.39 -2.47
CA ALA A 297 0.67 12.30 -3.12
C ALA A 297 0.35 11.20 -2.08
N LEU A 298 -0.62 10.38 -2.38
CA LEU A 298 -0.97 9.18 -1.62
C LEU A 298 -1.02 7.98 -2.58
N PRO A 299 -0.15 6.97 -2.35
CA PRO A 299 0.93 6.92 -1.36
C PRO A 299 2.06 7.93 -1.62
N ARG A 300 2.89 8.21 -0.60
CA ARG A 300 4.15 8.95 -0.73
C ARG A 300 5.18 8.06 -1.44
N PHE A 301 5.56 8.39 -2.65
CA PHE A 301 6.39 7.52 -3.49
C PHE A 301 7.78 7.28 -2.92
N ALA A 302 8.43 8.29 -2.35
CA ALA A 302 9.73 8.11 -1.71
C ALA A 302 9.65 7.18 -0.48
N ILE A 303 8.61 7.29 0.33
CA ILE A 303 8.43 6.41 1.50
C ILE A 303 8.19 4.98 1.03
N THR A 304 7.38 4.77 -0.02
CA THR A 304 7.19 3.44 -0.64
C THR A 304 8.52 2.84 -1.11
N GLY A 305 9.36 3.64 -1.80
CA GLY A 305 10.66 3.18 -2.25
C GLY A 305 11.60 2.79 -1.11
N TYR A 306 11.60 3.59 -0.04
CA TYR A 306 12.35 3.29 1.18
C TYR A 306 11.89 1.97 1.83
N ASP A 307 10.58 1.79 2.02
CA ASP A 307 10.02 0.56 2.59
C ASP A 307 10.38 -0.67 1.75
N HIS A 308 10.31 -0.55 0.42
CA HIS A 308 10.68 -1.64 -0.49
C HIS A 308 12.17 -2.00 -0.40
N ALA A 309 13.07 -1.00 -0.31
CA ALA A 309 14.49 -1.27 -0.10
C ALA A 309 14.72 -2.02 1.22
N MET A 310 14.13 -1.52 2.30
CA MET A 310 14.29 -2.11 3.63
C MET A 310 13.75 -3.55 3.70
N TYR A 311 12.62 -3.82 3.05
CA TYR A 311 12.03 -5.15 3.03
C TYR A 311 12.79 -6.13 2.12
N PHE A 312 12.91 -5.79 0.83
CA PHE A 312 13.44 -6.74 -0.16
C PHE A 312 14.95 -6.94 -0.09
N LEU A 313 15.71 -5.92 0.35
CA LEU A 313 17.17 -5.97 0.42
C LEU A 313 17.66 -6.10 1.86
N GLY A 314 16.89 -5.59 2.82
CA GLY A 314 17.23 -5.57 4.24
C GLY A 314 16.56 -6.67 5.07
N HIS A 315 15.54 -7.33 4.54
CA HIS A 315 14.67 -8.28 5.26
C HIS A 315 13.98 -7.65 6.50
N SER A 316 13.72 -6.35 6.43
CA SER A 316 13.01 -5.65 7.50
C SER A 316 11.54 -6.08 7.57
N THR A 317 11.03 -6.28 8.77
CA THR A 317 9.60 -6.48 9.03
C THR A 317 8.91 -5.20 9.50
N ARG A 318 9.64 -4.07 9.44
CA ARG A 318 9.13 -2.74 9.79
C ARG A 318 9.08 -1.88 8.54
N TRP A 319 8.04 -1.10 8.41
CA TRP A 319 7.79 -0.17 7.32
C TRP A 319 7.25 1.15 7.85
N LEU A 320 7.37 2.20 7.07
CA LEU A 320 6.87 3.54 7.40
C LEU A 320 5.48 3.80 6.83
N GLN A 321 5.13 3.14 5.73
CA GLN A 321 3.89 3.38 4.99
C GLN A 321 3.26 2.11 4.44
N THR A 322 4.03 1.27 3.74
CA THR A 322 3.50 0.14 2.95
C THR A 322 3.65 -1.17 3.71
N PRO A 323 2.56 -1.79 4.16
CA PRO A 323 2.65 -3.07 4.85
C PRO A 323 2.98 -4.17 3.84
N LEU A 324 3.95 -5.01 4.17
CA LEU A 324 4.45 -6.05 3.29
C LEU A 324 4.40 -7.41 4.02
N ASP A 325 3.67 -8.35 3.41
CA ASP A 325 3.55 -9.74 3.88
C ASP A 325 3.19 -10.61 2.67
N PHE A 326 4.19 -11.29 2.11
CA PHE A 326 4.03 -12.01 0.87
C PHE A 326 3.66 -13.48 1.09
N GLU A 327 2.67 -13.91 0.35
CA GLU A 327 2.22 -15.29 0.28
C GLU A 327 2.50 -15.85 -1.12
N LYS A 328 2.92 -17.10 -1.19
CA LYS A 328 3.17 -17.83 -2.44
C LYS A 328 1.83 -18.17 -3.10
N VAL A 329 1.67 -17.76 -4.35
CA VAL A 329 0.52 -18.16 -5.17
C VAL A 329 0.79 -19.58 -5.73
N PRO A 330 -0.16 -20.53 -5.61
CA PRO A 330 0.01 -21.86 -6.17
C PRO A 330 0.34 -21.81 -7.68
N GLY A 331 1.47 -22.38 -8.07
CA GLY A 331 1.93 -22.34 -9.47
C GLY A 331 2.54 -21.03 -9.93
N GLY A 332 2.32 -19.96 -9.20
CA GLY A 332 2.70 -18.58 -9.56
C GLY A 332 3.85 -18.00 -8.72
N GLY A 333 3.82 -16.66 -8.59
CA GLY A 333 4.77 -15.84 -7.83
C GLY A 333 4.35 -15.61 -6.38
N TYR A 334 4.56 -14.40 -5.92
CA TYR A 334 4.26 -13.96 -4.57
C TYR A 334 3.35 -12.73 -4.59
N ARG A 335 2.25 -12.78 -3.86
CA ARG A 335 1.30 -11.68 -3.70
C ARG A 335 1.40 -11.13 -2.29
N ASN A 336 1.51 -9.81 -2.17
CA ASN A 336 1.38 -9.17 -0.87
C ASN A 336 -0.07 -9.28 -0.40
N LYS A 337 -0.29 -9.81 0.80
CA LYS A 337 -1.63 -9.93 1.40
C LYS A 337 -1.90 -8.86 2.47
N ALA A 338 -0.88 -8.09 2.84
CA ALA A 338 -1.03 -7.10 3.91
C ALA A 338 -1.75 -5.85 3.43
N PHE A 339 -2.65 -5.35 4.26
CA PHE A 339 -3.27 -4.03 4.13
C PHE A 339 -3.62 -3.49 5.52
N TYR A 340 -3.97 -2.22 5.61
CA TYR A 340 -4.45 -1.59 6.84
C TYR A 340 -5.97 -1.51 6.87
N LEU A 341 -6.54 -1.66 8.06
CA LEU A 341 -7.80 -1.05 8.40
C LEU A 341 -7.49 0.19 9.24
N ILE A 342 -7.77 1.35 8.69
CA ILE A 342 -7.53 2.65 9.31
C ILE A 342 -8.81 3.07 10.04
N HIS A 343 -8.67 3.50 11.30
CA HIS A 343 -9.77 3.87 12.16
C HIS A 343 -9.54 5.27 12.73
N TYR A 344 -10.46 6.18 12.44
CA TYR A 344 -10.55 7.51 13.03
C TYR A 344 -11.38 7.43 14.30
N LYS A 345 -10.73 7.53 15.46
CA LYS A 345 -11.38 7.30 16.75
C LYS A 345 -12.22 8.51 17.21
N PRO A 346 -13.44 8.30 17.74
CA PRO A 346 -14.24 9.39 18.34
C PRO A 346 -13.54 10.13 19.48
N THR A 347 -12.60 9.46 20.17
CA THR A 347 -11.76 10.05 21.22
C THR A 347 -10.60 10.89 20.68
N GLY A 348 -10.52 11.04 19.38
CA GLY A 348 -9.40 11.66 18.68
C GLY A 348 -8.31 10.65 18.32
N GLY A 349 -7.57 10.99 17.27
CA GLY A 349 -6.46 10.18 16.77
C GLY A 349 -6.86 9.14 15.72
N VAL A 350 -5.82 8.59 15.08
CA VAL A 350 -5.95 7.59 14.03
C VAL A 350 -5.17 6.35 14.41
N GLU A 351 -5.80 5.20 14.26
CA GLU A 351 -5.19 3.89 14.43
C GLU A 351 -5.15 3.17 13.08
N ALA A 352 -4.04 2.57 12.73
CA ALA A 352 -3.91 1.74 11.54
C ALA A 352 -3.51 0.33 11.96
N VAL A 353 -4.43 -0.61 11.85
CA VAL A 353 -4.20 -2.01 12.18
C VAL A 353 -3.87 -2.77 10.90
N LYS A 354 -2.72 -3.46 10.88
CA LYS A 354 -2.34 -4.34 9.76
C LYS A 354 -3.13 -5.65 9.83
N TYR A 355 -3.61 -6.07 8.67
CA TYR A 355 -4.20 -7.38 8.43
C TYR A 355 -3.40 -8.17 7.42
#